data_76c66bb9e74491a80e549d1db6bc9129
#
_entry.id   76c66bb9e74491a80e549d1db6bc9129
#
_cell.length_a   1.000
_cell.length_b   1.000
_cell.length_c   1.000
_cell.angle_alpha   90.00
_cell.angle_beta   90.00
_cell.angle_gamma   90.00
#
_symmetry.space_group_name_H-M   'P 1'
#
loop_
_entity.id
_entity.type
_entity.pdbx_description
1 polymer ?
#
loop_
_entity_poly.entity_id
_entity_poly.type
_entity_poly.pdbx_seq_one_letter_code
_entity_poly.pdbx_strand_id
1 'polypeptide(L)'
;VTHLNQAMHDLVHKSEMSTTEISETLGIGRQILTNKVNPENEYNKLTVHELHAIQVLTGNDVVLRAMQAEFVISVLKDAPPSILEAMINQGKEIGDVFAAVQEALADNHLSERERSKILKEIREAITSLEVTEQAVIAHGRPLAG
;
A
#
# COMPACT_ATOMS: atom_id res chain seq x y z
N VAL A 1 15.41 10.88 5.83
CA VAL A 1 14.43 9.96 6.45
C VAL A 1 13.50 9.50 5.36
N THR A 2 13.45 8.19 5.09
CA THR A 2 12.55 7.65 4.07
C THR A 2 11.10 7.72 4.54
N HIS A 3 10.15 7.86 3.61
CA HIS A 3 8.72 7.80 3.93
C HIS A 3 8.35 6.54 4.71
N LEU A 4 8.98 5.41 4.40
CA LEU A 4 8.79 4.14 5.08
C LEU A 4 9.21 4.20 6.56
N ASN A 5 10.36 4.82 6.88
CA ASN A 5 10.80 4.98 8.27
C ASN A 5 9.83 5.84 9.08
N GLN A 6 9.30 6.91 8.48
CA GLN A 6 8.28 7.74 9.12
C GLN A 6 6.97 6.98 9.30
N ALA A 7 6.57 6.17 8.33
CA ALA A 7 5.37 5.35 8.42
C ALA A 7 5.48 4.30 9.54
N MET A 8 6.65 3.66 9.73
CA MET A 8 6.90 2.75 10.85
C MET A 8 6.82 3.45 12.21
N HIS A 9 7.34 4.67 12.32
CA HIS A 9 7.21 5.48 13.52
C HIS A 9 5.73 5.81 13.80
N ASP A 10 5.00 6.25 12.78
CA ASP A 10 3.60 6.63 12.87
C ASP A 10 2.69 5.43 13.20
N LEU A 11 3.00 4.25 12.67
CA LEU A 11 2.29 3.01 13.00
C LEU A 11 2.24 2.73 14.51
N VAL A 12 3.32 3.01 15.23
CA VAL A 12 3.41 2.74 16.67
C VAL A 12 2.97 3.95 17.52
N HIS A 13 3.34 5.16 17.10
CA HIS A 13 3.13 6.36 17.94
C HIS A 13 1.83 7.12 17.65
N LYS A 14 1.19 6.87 16.52
CA LYS A 14 -0.12 7.48 16.15
C LYS A 14 -1.25 6.44 16.12
N SER A 15 -1.01 5.24 16.62
CA SER A 15 -2.03 4.22 16.81
C SER A 15 -2.95 4.58 17.98
N GLU A 16 -4.17 4.05 17.98
CA GLU A 16 -5.08 4.11 19.13
C GLU A 16 -4.53 3.33 20.34
N MET A 17 -3.73 2.29 20.08
CA MET A 17 -3.03 1.53 21.12
C MET A 17 -1.74 2.26 21.52
N SER A 18 -1.46 2.29 22.81
CA SER A 18 -0.20 2.82 23.32
C SER A 18 1.00 1.94 22.96
N THR A 19 2.19 2.55 22.84
CA THR A 19 3.44 1.80 22.61
C THR A 19 3.66 0.70 23.65
N THR A 20 3.20 0.91 24.89
CA THR A 20 3.31 -0.08 25.97
C THR A 20 2.43 -1.30 25.70
N GLU A 21 1.16 -1.10 25.35
CA GLU A 21 0.23 -2.19 25.01
C GLU A 21 0.72 -3.00 23.80
N ILE A 22 1.20 -2.31 22.75
CA ILE A 22 1.77 -2.97 21.58
C ILE A 22 2.99 -3.82 21.99
N SER A 23 3.89 -3.27 22.79
CA SER A 23 5.12 -3.95 23.21
C SER A 23 4.84 -5.18 24.07
N GLU A 24 3.91 -5.08 25.00
CA GLU A 24 3.48 -6.19 25.86
C GLU A 24 2.83 -7.32 25.07
N THR A 25 1.92 -6.97 24.11
CA THR A 25 1.24 -7.95 23.28
C THR A 25 2.21 -8.72 22.39
N LEU A 26 3.25 -8.05 21.88
CA LEU A 26 4.26 -8.66 21.03
C LEU A 26 5.39 -9.35 21.79
N GLY A 27 5.46 -9.21 23.12
CA GLY A 27 6.57 -9.71 23.91
C GLY A 27 7.91 -9.01 23.61
N ILE A 28 7.88 -7.78 23.08
CA ILE A 28 9.06 -6.97 22.76
C ILE A 28 9.19 -5.90 23.84
N GLY A 29 10.39 -5.72 24.40
CA GLY A 29 10.60 -4.64 25.38
C GLY A 29 10.25 -3.26 24.79
N ARG A 30 9.50 -2.42 25.52
CA ARG A 30 9.05 -1.10 25.06
C ARG A 30 10.19 -0.25 24.49
N GLN A 31 11.34 -0.20 25.17
CA GLN A 31 12.50 0.56 24.70
C GLN A 31 13.06 0.00 23.38
N ILE A 32 13.03 -1.32 23.22
CA ILE A 32 13.46 -1.99 21.97
C ILE A 32 12.51 -1.61 20.84
N LEU A 33 11.20 -1.66 21.07
CA LEU A 33 10.20 -1.25 20.07
C LEU A 33 10.39 0.20 19.67
N THR A 34 10.51 1.12 20.64
CA THR A 34 10.76 2.55 20.36
C THR A 34 12.03 2.76 19.53
N ASN A 35 13.10 2.03 19.84
CA ASN A 35 14.34 2.12 19.07
C ASN A 35 14.20 1.58 17.64
N LYS A 36 13.44 0.49 17.46
CA LYS A 36 13.20 -0.11 16.13
C LYS A 36 12.40 0.78 15.19
N VAL A 37 11.48 1.58 15.72
CA VAL A 37 10.65 2.49 14.92
C VAL A 37 11.21 3.92 14.86
N ASN A 38 12.33 4.19 15.52
CA ASN A 38 12.99 5.50 15.41
C ASN A 38 13.50 5.71 13.98
N PRO A 39 13.03 6.78 13.28
CA PRO A 39 13.44 7.07 11.91
C PRO A 39 14.94 7.23 11.74
N GLU A 40 15.63 7.77 12.75
CA GLU A 40 17.07 8.03 12.75
C GLU A 40 17.91 6.78 13.02
N ASN A 41 17.32 5.67 13.46
CA ASN A 41 18.04 4.42 13.70
C ASN A 41 18.18 3.64 12.38
N GLU A 42 19.39 3.50 11.88
CA GLU A 42 19.66 2.78 10.61
C GLU A 42 19.85 1.27 10.79
N TYR A 43 20.19 0.81 11.98
CA TYR A 43 20.69 -0.55 12.19
C TYR A 43 19.66 -1.52 12.76
N ASN A 44 18.74 -1.05 13.57
CA ASN A 44 17.79 -1.92 14.27
C ASN A 44 16.35 -1.54 13.90
N LYS A 45 15.84 -2.11 12.83
CA LYS A 45 14.49 -1.90 12.33
C LYS A 45 13.56 -3.05 12.71
N LEU A 46 12.25 -2.83 12.55
CA LEU A 46 11.26 -3.90 12.66
C LEU A 46 11.54 -4.99 11.62
N THR A 47 11.46 -6.23 12.06
CA THR A 47 11.39 -7.35 11.11
C THR A 47 10.05 -7.33 10.40
N VAL A 48 9.94 -8.00 9.25
CA VAL A 48 8.68 -8.13 8.50
C VAL A 48 7.59 -8.77 9.35
N HIS A 49 7.94 -9.74 10.21
CA HIS A 49 6.98 -10.40 11.11
C HIS A 49 6.48 -9.46 12.21
N GLU A 50 7.37 -8.69 12.83
CA GLU A 50 6.98 -7.69 13.84
C GLU A 50 6.09 -6.61 13.22
N LEU A 51 6.47 -6.10 12.04
CA LEU A 51 5.71 -5.11 11.29
C LEU A 51 4.29 -5.62 10.98
N HIS A 52 4.18 -6.83 10.42
CA HIS A 52 2.91 -7.45 10.11
C HIS A 52 2.05 -7.62 11.36
N ALA A 53 2.65 -8.13 12.46
CA ALA A 53 1.94 -8.32 13.72
C ALA A 53 1.39 -7.00 14.28
N ILE A 54 2.16 -5.90 14.21
CA ILE A 54 1.72 -4.58 14.67
C ILE A 54 0.57 -4.07 13.79
N GLN A 55 0.67 -4.20 12.47
CA GLN A 55 -0.40 -3.77 11.55
C GLN A 55 -1.71 -4.52 11.81
N VAL A 56 -1.65 -5.84 12.01
CA VAL A 56 -2.82 -6.67 12.34
C VAL A 56 -3.40 -6.28 13.69
N LEU A 57 -2.54 -6.10 14.71
CA LEU A 57 -2.94 -5.75 16.06
C LEU A 57 -3.62 -4.37 16.13
N THR A 58 -3.09 -3.40 15.42
CA THR A 58 -3.57 -2.00 15.45
C THR A 58 -4.65 -1.70 14.40
N GLY A 59 -4.84 -2.58 13.41
CA GLY A 59 -5.68 -2.31 12.24
C GLY A 59 -5.17 -1.16 11.36
N ASN A 60 -3.92 -0.72 11.54
CA ASN A 60 -3.34 0.45 10.87
C ASN A 60 -2.45 0.01 9.69
N ASP A 61 -2.82 0.42 8.49
CA ASP A 61 -2.18 0.04 7.23
C ASP A 61 -1.17 1.09 6.69
N VAL A 62 -0.80 2.08 7.50
CA VAL A 62 0.04 3.21 7.07
C VAL A 62 1.37 2.78 6.43
N VAL A 63 1.99 1.71 6.94
CA VAL A 63 3.25 1.20 6.37
C VAL A 63 3.00 0.47 5.05
N LEU A 64 1.92 -0.30 4.95
CA LEU A 64 1.55 -0.96 3.71
C LEU A 64 1.31 0.07 2.60
N ARG A 65 0.57 1.14 2.88
CA ARG A 65 0.35 2.24 1.92
C ARG A 65 1.65 2.94 1.54
N ALA A 66 2.57 3.18 2.49
CA ALA A 66 3.86 3.78 2.18
C ALA A 66 4.69 2.87 1.25
N MET A 67 4.70 1.56 1.48
CA MET A 67 5.38 0.60 0.61
C MET A 67 4.75 0.54 -0.79
N GLN A 68 3.42 0.54 -0.89
CA GLN A 68 2.71 0.57 -2.17
C GLN A 68 3.03 1.85 -2.94
N ALA A 69 2.99 3.01 -2.29
CA ALA A 69 3.31 4.29 -2.92
C ALA A 69 4.75 4.32 -3.45
N GLU A 70 5.74 3.87 -2.67
CA GLU A 70 7.14 3.79 -3.11
C GLU A 70 7.31 2.80 -4.28
N PHE A 71 6.59 1.66 -4.25
CA PHE A 71 6.63 0.69 -5.33
C PHE A 71 6.05 1.26 -6.63
N VAL A 72 4.86 1.90 -6.58
CA VAL A 72 4.24 2.53 -7.75
C VAL A 72 5.17 3.60 -8.35
N ILE A 73 5.74 4.48 -7.51
CA ILE A 73 6.71 5.50 -7.97
C ILE A 73 7.93 4.84 -8.61
N SER A 74 8.43 3.73 -8.07
CA SER A 74 9.60 3.04 -8.61
C SER A 74 9.33 2.37 -9.96
N VAL A 75 8.08 1.99 -10.22
CA VAL A 75 7.67 1.35 -11.49
C VAL A 75 7.33 2.39 -12.56
N LEU A 76 6.91 3.58 -12.17
CA LEU A 76 6.72 4.71 -13.09
C LEU A 76 8.10 5.20 -13.54
N LYS A 77 8.48 4.87 -14.78
CA LYS A 77 9.79 5.24 -15.37
C LYS A 77 9.93 6.74 -15.64
N ASP A 78 8.81 7.45 -15.69
CA ASP A 78 8.68 8.88 -15.99
C ASP A 78 7.90 9.58 -14.89
N ALA A 79 7.74 10.91 -15.02
CA ALA A 79 6.87 11.68 -14.12
C ALA A 79 5.46 11.06 -14.08
N PRO A 80 4.79 11.09 -12.93
CA PRO A 80 3.44 10.56 -12.82
C PRO A 80 2.54 11.22 -13.88
N PRO A 81 1.61 10.44 -14.48
CA PRO A 81 0.68 10.96 -15.49
C PRO A 81 -0.16 12.10 -14.90
N SER A 82 -0.73 12.92 -15.75
CA SER A 82 -1.73 13.88 -15.29
C SER A 82 -2.91 13.14 -14.63
N ILE A 83 -3.61 13.79 -13.72
CA ILE A 83 -4.79 13.20 -13.05
C ILE A 83 -5.80 12.70 -14.11
N LEU A 84 -6.00 13.48 -15.17
CA LEU A 84 -6.94 13.11 -16.23
C LEU A 84 -6.52 11.83 -16.98
N GLU A 85 -5.23 11.72 -17.34
CA GLU A 85 -4.70 10.52 -17.98
C GLU A 85 -4.80 9.29 -17.08
N ALA A 86 -4.47 9.45 -15.79
CA ALA A 86 -4.61 8.38 -14.80
C ALA A 86 -6.07 7.92 -14.67
N MET A 87 -7.02 8.86 -14.62
CA MET A 87 -8.47 8.55 -14.54
C MET A 87 -8.99 7.86 -15.82
N ILE A 88 -8.53 8.26 -17.00
CA ILE A 88 -8.91 7.60 -18.26
C ILE A 88 -8.43 6.15 -18.25
N ASN A 89 -7.18 5.91 -17.88
CA ASN A 89 -6.63 4.55 -17.77
C ASN A 89 -7.37 3.72 -16.74
N GLN A 90 -7.66 4.28 -15.55
CA GLN A 90 -8.46 3.64 -14.51
C GLN A 90 -9.85 3.21 -15.03
N GLY A 91 -10.52 4.06 -15.81
CA GLY A 91 -11.82 3.75 -16.41
C GLY A 91 -11.72 2.54 -17.34
N LYS A 92 -10.64 2.43 -18.13
CA LYS A 92 -10.37 1.30 -19.00
C LYS A 92 -10.18 0.01 -18.18
N GLU A 93 -9.28 0.02 -17.20
CA GLU A 93 -8.98 -1.17 -16.38
C GLU A 93 -10.22 -1.67 -15.60
N ILE A 94 -11.07 -0.77 -15.10
CA ILE A 94 -12.35 -1.14 -14.49
C ILE A 94 -13.28 -1.78 -15.54
N GLY A 95 -13.31 -1.26 -16.75
CA GLY A 95 -14.09 -1.84 -17.87
C GLY A 95 -13.64 -3.27 -18.19
N ASP A 96 -12.34 -3.52 -18.18
CA ASP A 96 -11.77 -4.85 -18.44
C ASP A 96 -12.15 -5.86 -17.34
N VAL A 97 -12.23 -5.44 -16.07
CA VAL A 97 -12.79 -6.27 -14.98
C VAL A 97 -14.24 -6.65 -15.26
N PHE A 98 -15.10 -5.68 -15.63
CA PHE A 98 -16.50 -5.95 -15.94
C PHE A 98 -16.64 -6.92 -17.12
N ALA A 99 -15.87 -6.73 -18.19
CA ALA A 99 -15.88 -7.60 -19.37
C ALA A 99 -15.46 -9.03 -19.00
N ALA A 100 -14.41 -9.20 -18.22
CA ALA A 100 -13.93 -10.51 -17.77
C ALA A 100 -14.95 -11.23 -16.89
N VAL A 101 -15.62 -10.52 -15.99
CA VAL A 101 -16.68 -11.09 -15.14
C VAL A 101 -17.90 -11.47 -15.97
N GLN A 102 -18.34 -10.60 -16.90
CA GLN A 102 -19.49 -10.86 -17.77
C GLN A 102 -19.25 -12.08 -18.64
N GLU A 103 -18.06 -12.21 -19.23
CA GLU A 103 -17.68 -13.36 -20.05
C GLU A 103 -17.70 -14.68 -19.22
N ALA A 104 -17.11 -14.64 -18.02
CA ALA A 104 -17.00 -15.80 -17.16
C ALA A 104 -18.35 -16.29 -16.61
N LEU A 105 -19.31 -15.40 -16.41
CA LEU A 105 -20.63 -15.74 -15.88
C LEU A 105 -21.67 -16.07 -16.97
N ALA A 106 -21.29 -16.06 -18.26
CA ALA A 106 -22.23 -16.29 -19.36
C ALA A 106 -22.88 -17.69 -19.32
N ASP A 107 -22.19 -18.69 -18.80
CA ASP A 107 -22.69 -20.07 -18.66
C ASP A 107 -23.01 -20.48 -17.21
N ASN A 108 -22.99 -19.54 -16.28
CA ASN A 108 -23.15 -19.75 -14.82
C ASN A 108 -22.13 -20.72 -14.20
N HIS A 109 -20.99 -20.92 -14.83
CA HIS A 109 -19.91 -21.75 -14.32
C HIS A 109 -18.59 -20.96 -14.36
N LEU A 110 -17.87 -20.92 -13.25
CA LEU A 110 -16.59 -20.22 -13.13
C LEU A 110 -15.43 -21.23 -13.13
N SER A 111 -14.77 -21.37 -14.26
CA SER A 111 -13.56 -22.19 -14.39
C SER A 111 -12.34 -21.55 -13.70
N GLU A 112 -11.32 -22.35 -13.38
CA GLU A 112 -10.05 -21.86 -12.82
C GLU A 112 -9.33 -20.86 -13.73
N ARG A 113 -9.45 -21.02 -15.06
CA ARG A 113 -8.88 -20.10 -16.04
C ARG A 113 -9.57 -18.73 -16.01
N GLU A 114 -10.89 -18.73 -15.95
CA GLU A 114 -11.70 -17.50 -15.87
C GLU A 114 -11.48 -16.80 -14.53
N ARG A 115 -11.43 -17.54 -13.43
CA ARG A 115 -11.06 -17.01 -12.12
C ARG A 115 -9.71 -16.32 -12.15
N SER A 116 -8.70 -16.96 -12.75
CA SER A 116 -7.36 -16.39 -12.88
C SER A 116 -7.34 -15.12 -13.74
N LYS A 117 -8.13 -15.11 -14.85
CA LYS A 117 -8.30 -13.93 -15.69
C LYS A 117 -8.93 -12.77 -14.91
N ILE A 118 -10.05 -12.99 -14.24
CA ILE A 118 -10.72 -11.98 -13.43
C ILE A 118 -9.77 -11.41 -12.35
N LEU A 119 -9.05 -12.28 -11.63
CA LEU A 119 -8.11 -11.83 -10.60
C LEU A 119 -6.95 -11.01 -11.17
N LYS A 120 -6.51 -11.31 -12.40
CA LYS A 120 -5.50 -10.51 -13.10
C LYS A 120 -6.05 -9.10 -13.38
N GLU A 121 -7.22 -8.99 -14.02
CA GLU A 121 -7.84 -7.70 -14.33
C GLU A 121 -8.12 -6.86 -13.06
N ILE A 122 -8.56 -7.51 -11.98
CA ILE A 122 -8.74 -6.83 -10.68
C ILE A 122 -7.41 -6.23 -10.17
N ARG A 123 -6.30 -6.95 -10.28
CA ARG A 123 -4.98 -6.42 -9.84
C ARG A 123 -4.52 -5.25 -10.70
N GLU A 124 -4.77 -5.30 -12.01
CA GLU A 124 -4.46 -4.21 -12.93
C GLU A 124 -5.31 -2.97 -12.61
N ALA A 125 -6.59 -3.13 -12.31
CA ALA A 125 -7.47 -2.05 -11.86
C ALA A 125 -7.02 -1.46 -10.51
N ILE A 126 -6.61 -2.27 -9.54
CA ILE A 126 -6.05 -1.80 -8.26
C ILE A 126 -4.81 -0.94 -8.52
N THR A 127 -3.88 -1.42 -9.36
CA THR A 127 -2.67 -0.65 -9.70
C THR A 127 -3.01 0.67 -10.37
N SER A 128 -4.00 0.72 -11.25
CA SER A 128 -4.43 1.96 -11.89
C SER A 128 -5.02 2.98 -10.90
N LEU A 129 -5.73 2.50 -9.87
CA LEU A 129 -6.21 3.34 -8.77
C LEU A 129 -5.05 3.94 -7.95
N GLU A 130 -4.03 3.14 -7.65
CA GLU A 130 -2.83 3.59 -6.95
C GLU A 130 -2.07 4.66 -7.76
N VAL A 131 -1.96 4.48 -9.08
CA VAL A 131 -1.37 5.49 -9.98
C VAL A 131 -2.17 6.79 -9.95
N THR A 132 -3.50 6.71 -9.95
CA THR A 132 -4.38 7.89 -9.85
C THR A 132 -4.19 8.61 -8.52
N GLU A 133 -4.09 7.88 -7.42
CA GLU A 133 -3.79 8.44 -6.10
C GLU A 133 -2.46 9.21 -6.10
N GLN A 134 -1.39 8.63 -6.67
CA GLN A 134 -0.08 9.29 -6.78
C GLN A 134 -0.14 10.53 -7.69
N ALA A 135 -0.88 10.49 -8.78
CA ALA A 135 -1.09 11.66 -9.62
C ALA A 135 -1.77 12.80 -8.88
N VAL A 136 -2.75 12.50 -8.04
CA VAL A 136 -3.43 13.49 -7.16
C VAL A 136 -2.47 14.04 -6.11
N ILE A 137 -1.70 13.19 -5.45
CA ILE A 137 -0.72 13.59 -4.43
C ILE A 137 0.38 14.50 -5.02
N ALA A 138 0.83 14.20 -6.24
CA ALA A 138 1.86 14.97 -6.93
C ALA A 138 1.33 16.31 -7.47
N HIS A 139 0.03 16.43 -7.68
CA HIS A 139 -0.58 17.62 -8.26
C HIS A 139 -0.41 18.84 -7.34
N GLY A 140 0.14 19.93 -7.89
CA GLY A 140 0.35 21.18 -7.16
C GLY A 140 1.54 21.20 -6.19
N ARG A 141 2.34 20.13 -6.12
CA ARG A 141 3.64 20.19 -5.43
C ARG A 141 4.67 20.85 -6.35
N PRO A 142 5.39 21.91 -5.88
CA PRO A 142 6.51 22.44 -6.64
C PRO A 142 7.54 21.32 -6.84
N LEU A 143 8.09 21.19 -8.05
CA LEU A 143 9.24 20.32 -8.29
C LEU A 143 10.35 20.79 -7.34
N ALA A 144 10.86 19.91 -6.50
CA ALA A 144 12.03 20.18 -5.69
C ALA A 144 13.20 20.50 -6.64
N GLY A 145 13.64 21.76 -6.65
CA GLY A 145 14.80 22.22 -7.42
C GLY A 145 16.11 21.71 -6.85
#